data_6f24280acc0dbd26283c4f086a1557b5
#
_entry.id   6f24280acc0dbd26283c4f086a1557b5
#
_cell.length_a   1.000
_cell.length_b   1.000
_cell.length_c   1.000
_cell.angle_alpha   90.00
_cell.angle_beta   90.00
_cell.angle_gamma   90.00
#
_symmetry.space_group_name_H-M   'P 1'
#
loop_
_entity.id
_entity.type
_entity.pdbx_description
1 polymer ?
#
loop_
_entity_poly.entity_id
_entity_poly.type
_entity_poly.pdbx_seq_one_letter_code
_entity_poly.pdbx_strand_id
1 'polypeptide(L)'
;MTVEQVNHAPVANDGEPQTVAIGALVTLDASESFDPDGDPLTFSWTQTGGPAVTLSNPTTASPSFVAPIVASATTLTFRVSVSDTRLTTDSAGVAITVTSKNSPPMCHLARAFPFILWPPIHRMIPVKIKGVTDPDNDRVVITVVSVTQDEPVNGYANGDTSPDAVIQPGRLLLRAERSNVGNGRVYEVRFTADDGHGGSCTGSVHVKVLKGWTHPIDDGQKYDSTRP
;
A
#
# COMPACT_ATOMS: atom_id res chain seq x y z
N MET A 1 42.46 5.62 -57.19
CA MET A 1 41.81 4.60 -56.38
C MET A 1 41.03 5.33 -55.33
N THR A 2 39.70 5.42 -55.46
CA THR A 2 38.81 5.85 -54.38
C THR A 2 38.68 4.69 -53.41
N VAL A 3 39.16 4.81 -52.18
CA VAL A 3 38.86 3.84 -51.14
C VAL A 3 37.38 4.06 -50.80
N GLU A 4 36.50 3.11 -51.09
CA GLU A 4 35.12 3.12 -50.59
C GLU A 4 35.21 2.91 -49.09
N GLN A 5 34.72 3.89 -48.33
CA GLN A 5 34.64 3.78 -46.90
C GLN A 5 33.52 2.78 -46.55
N VAL A 6 33.88 1.75 -45.74
CA VAL A 6 32.92 0.73 -45.30
C VAL A 6 31.97 1.41 -44.29
N ASN A 7 30.67 1.38 -44.59
CA ASN A 7 29.65 1.89 -43.68
C ASN A 7 29.42 0.90 -42.54
N HIS A 8 29.48 1.41 -41.30
CA HIS A 8 29.14 0.66 -40.08
C HIS A 8 27.70 0.95 -39.65
N ALA A 9 27.08 -0.02 -39.02
CA ALA A 9 25.73 0.17 -38.51
C ALA A 9 25.72 1.07 -37.27
N PRO A 10 24.68 1.91 -37.09
CA PRO A 10 24.54 2.73 -35.89
C PRO A 10 24.39 1.89 -34.61
N VAL A 11 24.77 2.45 -33.49
CA VAL A 11 24.55 1.92 -32.15
C VAL A 11 23.30 2.54 -31.57
N ALA A 12 22.26 1.71 -31.35
CA ALA A 12 20.97 2.14 -30.77
C ALA A 12 21.04 2.08 -29.24
N ASN A 13 20.70 3.20 -28.58
CA ASN A 13 20.50 3.31 -27.13
C ASN A 13 19.05 3.76 -26.89
N ASP A 14 18.31 3.10 -26.00
CA ASP A 14 16.91 3.38 -25.66
C ASP A 14 16.73 4.02 -24.29
N GLY A 15 17.86 4.43 -23.66
CA GLY A 15 17.87 5.10 -22.36
C GLY A 15 17.64 4.18 -21.17
N GLU A 16 17.49 4.79 -19.99
CA GLU A 16 17.34 4.06 -18.73
C GLU A 16 15.87 3.74 -18.42
N PRO A 17 15.59 2.61 -17.74
CA PRO A 17 14.26 2.28 -17.24
C PRO A 17 13.74 3.36 -16.28
N GLN A 18 12.42 3.64 -16.35
CA GLN A 18 11.78 4.66 -15.51
C GLN A 18 10.63 4.06 -14.71
N THR A 19 10.39 4.61 -13.51
CA THR A 19 9.19 4.34 -12.71
C THR A 19 8.43 5.65 -12.53
N VAL A 20 7.17 5.67 -12.96
CA VAL A 20 6.35 6.88 -13.01
C VAL A 20 4.94 6.61 -12.45
N ALA A 21 4.28 7.66 -11.95
CA ALA A 21 2.88 7.57 -11.56
C ALA A 21 1.94 7.66 -12.77
N ILE A 22 0.72 7.15 -12.65
CA ILE A 22 -0.35 7.36 -13.64
C ILE A 22 -0.52 8.86 -13.95
N GLY A 23 -0.75 9.17 -15.22
CA GLY A 23 -0.94 10.55 -15.70
C GLY A 23 0.35 11.38 -15.82
N ALA A 24 1.51 10.85 -15.43
CA ALA A 24 2.80 11.53 -15.61
C ALA A 24 3.17 11.61 -17.08
N LEU A 25 3.81 12.72 -17.49
CA LEU A 25 4.44 12.84 -18.79
C LEU A 25 5.77 12.07 -18.75
N VAL A 26 5.91 11.08 -19.63
CA VAL A 26 7.12 10.28 -19.80
C VAL A 26 7.82 10.72 -21.07
N THR A 27 9.13 10.93 -21.00
CA THR A 27 10.00 11.17 -22.18
C THR A 27 10.95 9.98 -22.31
N LEU A 28 10.94 9.32 -23.45
CA LEU A 28 11.94 8.32 -23.83
C LEU A 28 13.18 9.03 -24.36
N ASP A 29 14.34 8.42 -24.25
CA ASP A 29 15.60 9.05 -24.60
C ASP A 29 16.50 8.10 -25.40
N ALA A 30 16.74 8.43 -26.66
CA ALA A 30 17.71 7.76 -27.53
C ALA A 30 18.87 8.70 -27.92
N SER A 31 19.09 9.80 -27.21
CA SER A 31 20.08 10.82 -27.55
C SER A 31 21.53 10.30 -27.48
N GLU A 32 21.76 9.22 -26.75
CA GLU A 32 23.08 8.55 -26.68
C GLU A 32 23.31 7.52 -27.83
N SER A 33 22.38 7.38 -28.76
CA SER A 33 22.61 6.62 -29.98
C SER A 33 23.63 7.34 -30.87
N PHE A 34 24.53 6.58 -31.48
CA PHE A 34 25.58 7.16 -32.33
C PHE A 34 25.88 6.28 -33.55
N ASP A 35 26.46 6.88 -34.56
CA ASP A 35 27.02 6.19 -35.71
C ASP A 35 28.55 6.20 -35.65
N PRO A 36 29.23 5.05 -35.85
CA PRO A 36 30.70 5.00 -35.83
C PRO A 36 31.38 5.80 -36.93
N ASP A 37 30.70 6.03 -38.06
CA ASP A 37 31.20 6.81 -39.18
C ASP A 37 30.82 8.31 -39.08
N GLY A 38 29.95 8.65 -38.10
CA GLY A 38 29.43 9.99 -37.89
C GLY A 38 28.29 10.38 -38.83
N ASP A 39 27.64 9.40 -39.42
CA ASP A 39 26.49 9.62 -40.33
C ASP A 39 25.26 10.14 -39.56
N PRO A 40 24.40 10.95 -40.19
CA PRO A 40 23.16 11.43 -39.56
C PRO A 40 22.19 10.30 -39.25
N LEU A 41 21.63 10.32 -38.02
CA LEU A 41 20.70 9.30 -37.54
C LEU A 41 19.23 9.73 -37.72
N THR A 42 18.40 8.75 -38.00
CA THR A 42 16.94 8.80 -37.95
C THR A 42 16.42 7.78 -36.93
N PHE A 43 15.30 8.10 -36.29
CA PHE A 43 14.74 7.31 -35.21
C PHE A 43 13.33 6.85 -35.54
N SER A 44 12.94 5.66 -35.04
CA SER A 44 11.57 5.17 -35.09
C SER A 44 11.27 4.38 -33.82
N TRP A 45 10.42 4.91 -32.96
CA TRP A 45 10.02 4.28 -31.73
C TRP A 45 8.75 3.44 -31.90
N THR A 46 8.76 2.26 -31.29
CA THR A 46 7.62 1.34 -31.29
C THR A 46 7.38 0.82 -29.88
N GLN A 47 6.11 0.83 -29.44
CA GLN A 47 5.72 0.14 -28.22
C GLN A 47 5.67 -1.38 -28.50
N THR A 48 6.37 -2.16 -27.66
CA THR A 48 6.48 -3.62 -27.81
C THR A 48 5.67 -4.38 -26.76
N GLY A 49 5.23 -3.73 -25.68
CA GLY A 49 4.43 -4.38 -24.65
C GLY A 49 3.70 -3.40 -23.73
N GLY A 50 2.76 -3.95 -22.95
CA GLY A 50 1.93 -3.20 -22.01
C GLY A 50 0.68 -2.56 -22.64
N PRO A 51 -0.11 -1.79 -21.83
CA PRO A 51 -1.26 -1.02 -22.31
C PRO A 51 -0.86 -0.04 -23.40
N ALA A 52 -1.63 0.01 -24.49
CA ALA A 52 -1.32 0.88 -25.63
C ALA A 52 -1.35 2.36 -25.28
N VAL A 53 -0.31 3.09 -25.67
CA VAL A 53 -0.22 4.55 -25.56
C VAL A 53 0.10 5.19 -26.90
N THR A 54 -0.19 6.49 -27.02
CA THR A 54 0.16 7.26 -28.23
C THR A 54 1.44 8.03 -27.94
N LEU A 55 2.50 7.74 -28.71
CA LEU A 55 3.74 8.51 -28.67
C LEU A 55 3.59 9.82 -29.44
N SER A 56 4.00 10.92 -28.82
CA SER A 56 4.20 12.22 -29.49
C SER A 56 5.59 12.25 -30.10
N ASN A 57 5.69 12.60 -31.38
CA ASN A 57 6.95 12.66 -32.14
C ASN A 57 7.77 11.35 -32.14
N PRO A 58 7.19 10.21 -32.54
CA PRO A 58 7.84 8.88 -32.45
C PRO A 58 9.08 8.73 -33.36
N THR A 59 9.35 9.71 -34.21
CA THR A 59 10.50 9.73 -35.14
C THR A 59 11.64 10.64 -34.65
N THR A 60 11.60 11.13 -33.43
CA THR A 60 12.68 11.91 -32.82
C THR A 60 13.48 11.07 -31.83
N ALA A 61 14.65 11.59 -31.40
CA ALA A 61 15.44 10.94 -30.35
C ALA A 61 14.71 10.93 -28.99
N SER A 62 13.79 11.87 -28.74
CA SER A 62 13.14 12.04 -27.44
C SER A 62 11.61 12.19 -27.58
N PRO A 63 10.88 11.12 -27.92
CA PRO A 63 9.42 11.11 -27.94
C PRO A 63 8.85 11.10 -26.53
N SER A 64 7.57 11.48 -26.39
CA SER A 64 6.89 11.47 -25.09
C SER A 64 5.49 10.85 -25.18
N PHE A 65 4.98 10.42 -24.02
CA PHE A 65 3.59 9.97 -23.86
C PHE A 65 3.09 10.24 -22.45
N VAL A 66 1.79 10.21 -22.25
CA VAL A 66 1.18 10.29 -20.91
C VAL A 66 0.99 8.88 -20.37
N ALA A 67 1.50 8.61 -19.18
CA ALA A 67 1.36 7.32 -18.51
C ALA A 67 -0.13 6.95 -18.32
N PRO A 68 -0.56 5.76 -18.76
CA PRO A 68 -1.96 5.36 -18.74
C PRO A 68 -2.45 5.12 -17.31
N ILE A 69 -3.78 5.13 -17.10
CA ILE A 69 -4.40 4.70 -15.85
C ILE A 69 -4.32 3.17 -15.77
N VAL A 70 -3.72 2.66 -14.71
CA VAL A 70 -3.56 1.24 -14.46
C VAL A 70 -4.10 0.87 -13.08
N ALA A 71 -4.69 -0.32 -12.92
CA ALA A 71 -5.24 -0.80 -11.65
C ALA A 71 -4.15 -1.29 -10.68
N SER A 72 -3.00 -1.72 -11.21
CA SER A 72 -1.83 -2.15 -10.46
C SER A 72 -0.57 -1.75 -11.22
N ALA A 73 0.59 -1.81 -10.56
CA ALA A 73 1.88 -1.51 -11.20
C ALA A 73 2.03 -2.33 -12.51
N THR A 74 2.22 -1.63 -13.61
CA THR A 74 2.22 -2.23 -14.95
C THR A 74 3.42 -1.71 -15.74
N THR A 75 4.10 -2.61 -16.45
CA THR A 75 5.26 -2.25 -17.26
C THR A 75 4.86 -2.10 -18.73
N LEU A 76 5.26 -0.97 -19.31
CA LEU A 76 5.24 -0.73 -20.75
C LEU A 76 6.66 -0.90 -21.29
N THR A 77 6.81 -1.48 -22.46
CA THR A 77 8.12 -1.64 -23.11
C THR A 77 8.14 -0.97 -24.46
N PHE A 78 9.25 -0.32 -24.77
CA PHE A 78 9.46 0.40 -26.02
C PHE A 78 10.81 0.01 -26.61
N ARG A 79 10.90 0.10 -27.92
CA ARG A 79 12.13 -0.13 -28.69
C ARG A 79 12.31 1.03 -29.67
N VAL A 80 13.54 1.44 -29.86
CA VAL A 80 13.92 2.36 -30.94
C VAL A 80 14.67 1.63 -32.03
N SER A 81 14.30 1.88 -33.29
CA SER A 81 15.08 1.58 -34.47
C SER A 81 15.84 2.82 -34.89
N VAL A 82 17.16 2.71 -34.99
CA VAL A 82 18.07 3.81 -35.38
C VAL A 82 18.67 3.48 -36.72
N SER A 83 18.62 4.42 -37.68
CA SER A 83 19.13 4.21 -39.04
C SER A 83 19.97 5.39 -39.50
N ASP A 84 21.08 5.08 -40.16
CA ASP A 84 21.97 5.98 -40.89
C ASP A 84 21.55 6.17 -42.37
N THR A 85 20.37 5.67 -42.77
CA THR A 85 19.82 5.57 -44.13
C THR A 85 20.29 4.37 -44.96
N ARG A 86 21.36 3.69 -44.55
CA ARG A 86 21.90 2.46 -45.23
C ARG A 86 21.70 1.22 -44.37
N LEU A 87 21.95 1.33 -43.09
CA LEU A 87 21.82 0.25 -42.11
C LEU A 87 20.89 0.69 -40.97
N THR A 88 20.33 -0.27 -40.26
CA THR A 88 19.39 -0.03 -39.15
C THR A 88 19.72 -0.97 -38.02
N THR A 89 19.71 -0.45 -36.81
CA THR A 89 19.89 -1.21 -35.57
C THR A 89 18.72 -0.96 -34.62
N ASP A 90 18.18 -2.03 -34.03
CA ASP A 90 17.15 -1.98 -33.02
C ASP A 90 17.79 -2.03 -31.61
N SER A 91 17.28 -1.26 -30.67
CA SER A 91 17.67 -1.34 -29.26
C SER A 91 17.17 -2.63 -28.59
N ALA A 92 17.67 -2.94 -27.42
CA ALA A 92 17.23 -4.08 -26.61
C ALA A 92 15.80 -3.93 -26.11
N GLY A 93 15.38 -2.70 -25.80
CA GLY A 93 14.07 -2.33 -25.29
C GLY A 93 14.12 -1.76 -23.88
N VAL A 94 13.57 -0.55 -23.70
CA VAL A 94 13.46 0.14 -22.42
C VAL A 94 12.14 -0.16 -21.73
N ALA A 95 12.17 -0.32 -20.41
CA ALA A 95 11.00 -0.60 -19.57
C ALA A 95 10.54 0.66 -18.81
N ILE A 96 9.26 0.99 -18.93
CA ILE A 96 8.62 2.06 -18.15
C ILE A 96 7.58 1.42 -17.24
N THR A 97 7.82 1.46 -15.92
CA THR A 97 6.89 0.94 -14.93
C THR A 97 5.94 2.06 -14.49
N VAL A 98 4.66 1.92 -14.78
CA VAL A 98 3.61 2.83 -14.33
C VAL A 98 3.03 2.29 -13.03
N THR A 99 3.08 3.10 -11.96
CA THR A 99 2.50 2.75 -10.66
C THR A 99 1.06 3.25 -10.58
N SER A 100 0.17 2.44 -9.99
CA SER A 100 -1.18 2.87 -9.64
C SER A 100 -1.16 3.95 -8.57
N LYS A 101 -2.23 4.74 -8.47
CA LYS A 101 -2.43 5.62 -7.33
C LYS A 101 -2.83 4.76 -6.13
N ASN A 102 -2.04 4.79 -5.07
CA ASN A 102 -2.38 4.12 -3.82
C ASN A 102 -3.43 4.93 -3.03
N SER A 103 -4.47 4.27 -2.53
CA SER A 103 -5.49 4.82 -1.64
C SER A 103 -5.33 4.19 -0.25
N PRO A 104 -5.39 4.96 0.84
CA PRO A 104 -5.24 4.39 2.17
C PRO A 104 -6.40 3.46 2.54
N PRO A 105 -6.16 2.51 3.46
CA PRO A 105 -7.20 1.65 4.00
C PRO A 105 -8.35 2.45 4.65
N MET A 106 -9.55 1.87 4.67
CA MET A 106 -10.74 2.46 5.26
C MET A 106 -10.99 1.89 6.66
N CYS A 107 -10.71 2.67 7.73
CA CYS A 107 -10.88 2.27 9.12
C CYS A 107 -12.30 2.50 9.68
N HIS A 108 -13.14 3.31 9.04
CA HIS A 108 -14.45 3.73 9.57
C HIS A 108 -15.49 2.59 9.69
N LEU A 109 -15.26 1.47 8.99
CA LEU A 109 -16.11 0.27 9.08
C LEU A 109 -15.57 -0.78 10.05
N ALA A 110 -14.48 -0.48 10.76
CA ALA A 110 -13.86 -1.39 11.70
C ALA A 110 -14.81 -1.80 12.84
N ARG A 111 -14.78 -3.07 13.19
CA ARG A 111 -15.56 -3.65 14.29
C ARG A 111 -14.73 -4.67 15.05
N ALA A 112 -14.91 -4.73 16.37
CA ALA A 112 -14.36 -5.80 17.18
C ALA A 112 -15.14 -7.11 16.98
N PHE A 113 -14.48 -8.25 17.04
CA PHE A 113 -15.11 -9.57 17.06
C PHE A 113 -14.37 -10.52 18.02
N PRO A 114 -15.05 -10.98 19.06
CA PRO A 114 -16.38 -10.58 19.55
C PRO A 114 -16.39 -9.12 20.03
N PHE A 115 -17.52 -8.43 19.93
CA PHE A 115 -17.72 -7.09 20.46
C PHE A 115 -18.41 -7.09 21.83
N ILE A 116 -18.89 -8.26 22.28
CA ILE A 116 -19.46 -8.53 23.60
C ILE A 116 -18.71 -9.72 24.20
N LEU A 117 -18.26 -9.56 25.44
CA LEU A 117 -17.69 -10.63 26.27
C LEU A 117 -18.73 -11.03 27.33
N TRP A 118 -19.23 -12.24 27.22
CA TRP A 118 -20.25 -12.80 28.11
C TRP A 118 -20.13 -14.34 28.16
N PRO A 119 -20.27 -14.96 29.32
CA PRO A 119 -20.35 -14.40 30.68
C PRO A 119 -19.00 -13.83 31.15
N PRO A 120 -19.00 -12.96 32.21
CA PRO A 120 -17.76 -12.43 32.81
C PRO A 120 -17.09 -13.53 33.64
N ILE A 121 -16.21 -14.28 33.02
CA ILE A 121 -15.57 -15.49 33.58
C ILE A 121 -14.11 -15.26 33.94
N HIS A 122 -13.65 -14.00 34.01
CA HIS A 122 -12.28 -13.59 34.33
C HIS A 122 -11.18 -14.16 33.39
N ARG A 123 -11.55 -14.68 32.21
CA ARG A 123 -10.61 -15.23 31.24
C ARG A 123 -10.26 -14.24 30.17
N MET A 124 -9.04 -14.39 29.63
CA MET A 124 -8.58 -13.68 28.45
C MET A 124 -9.24 -14.26 27.21
N ILE A 125 -9.97 -13.42 26.48
CA ILE A 125 -10.70 -13.78 25.26
C ILE A 125 -9.99 -13.14 24.07
N PRO A 126 -9.68 -13.89 23.01
CA PRO A 126 -9.09 -13.34 21.81
C PRO A 126 -10.11 -12.47 21.06
N VAL A 127 -9.70 -11.24 20.72
CA VAL A 127 -10.49 -10.27 19.97
C VAL A 127 -9.77 -9.95 18.67
N LYS A 128 -10.52 -9.88 17.58
CA LYS A 128 -10.03 -9.48 16.26
C LYS A 128 -10.73 -8.20 15.81
N ILE A 129 -10.00 -7.34 15.11
CA ILE A 129 -10.57 -6.20 14.40
C ILE A 129 -10.90 -6.67 12.99
N LYS A 130 -12.13 -6.43 12.55
CA LYS A 130 -12.66 -6.78 11.22
C LYS A 130 -13.28 -5.55 10.57
N GLY A 131 -13.53 -5.61 9.24
CA GLY A 131 -14.21 -4.56 8.48
C GLY A 131 -13.31 -3.43 8.01
N VAL A 132 -12.00 -3.50 8.26
CA VAL A 132 -11.03 -2.63 7.57
C VAL A 132 -10.81 -3.22 6.19
N THR A 133 -11.01 -2.41 5.15
CA THR A 133 -10.85 -2.77 3.74
C THR A 133 -9.97 -1.76 3.05
N ASP A 134 -9.34 -2.17 1.99
CA ASP A 134 -8.55 -1.30 1.12
C ASP A 134 -9.24 -1.10 -0.22
N PRO A 135 -9.33 0.15 -0.75
CA PRO A 135 -9.97 0.41 -2.06
C PRO A 135 -9.24 -0.23 -3.24
N ASP A 136 -7.93 -0.40 -3.12
CA ASP A 136 -7.08 -0.97 -4.17
C ASP A 136 -6.92 -2.49 -4.02
N ASN A 137 -7.61 -3.10 -3.01
CA ASN A 137 -7.50 -4.51 -2.60
C ASN A 137 -6.12 -4.90 -2.06
N ASP A 138 -5.37 -3.96 -1.54
CA ASP A 138 -4.10 -4.23 -0.91
C ASP A 138 -4.27 -4.99 0.40
N ARG A 139 -3.22 -5.73 0.79
CA ARG A 139 -3.22 -6.48 2.03
C ARG A 139 -3.06 -5.55 3.22
N VAL A 140 -4.13 -5.35 3.98
CA VAL A 140 -4.10 -4.51 5.17
C VAL A 140 -3.51 -5.26 6.37
N VAL A 141 -2.52 -4.63 7.01
CA VAL A 141 -1.93 -5.07 8.28
C VAL A 141 -2.45 -4.20 9.41
N ILE A 142 -3.15 -4.80 10.38
CA ILE A 142 -3.71 -4.10 11.54
C ILE A 142 -2.77 -4.27 12.74
N THR A 143 -2.38 -3.14 13.35
CA THR A 143 -1.57 -3.09 14.57
C THR A 143 -2.35 -2.41 15.69
N VAL A 144 -2.58 -3.11 16.80
CA VAL A 144 -3.21 -2.52 17.99
C VAL A 144 -2.18 -1.63 18.70
N VAL A 145 -2.56 -0.37 18.92
CA VAL A 145 -1.70 0.66 19.52
C VAL A 145 -1.91 0.75 21.02
N SER A 146 -3.17 0.73 21.47
CA SER A 146 -3.52 0.81 22.88
C SER A 146 -4.87 0.19 23.18
N VAL A 147 -5.06 -0.18 24.42
CA VAL A 147 -6.34 -0.60 24.99
C VAL A 147 -6.57 0.16 26.27
N THR A 148 -7.68 0.87 26.33
CA THR A 148 -8.15 1.57 27.54
C THR A 148 -9.51 1.02 27.97
N GLN A 149 -9.90 1.34 29.21
CA GLN A 149 -11.20 0.93 29.76
C GLN A 149 -11.76 2.02 30.70
N ASP A 150 -13.05 1.98 30.92
CA ASP A 150 -13.78 2.93 31.76
C ASP A 150 -13.82 2.54 33.24
N GLU A 151 -13.63 1.27 33.58
CA GLU A 151 -13.53 0.77 34.94
C GLU A 151 -12.08 0.56 35.37
N PRO A 152 -11.73 0.68 36.68
CA PRO A 152 -10.38 0.39 37.17
C PRO A 152 -9.88 -1.02 36.82
N VAL A 153 -8.59 -1.18 36.56
CA VAL A 153 -7.96 -2.49 36.30
C VAL A 153 -8.02 -3.35 37.56
N ASN A 154 -7.58 -2.77 38.68
CA ASN A 154 -7.63 -3.39 39.99
C ASN A 154 -8.48 -2.52 40.90
N GLY A 155 -9.57 -3.04 41.39
CA GLY A 155 -10.48 -2.31 42.27
C GLY A 155 -11.31 -3.24 43.12
N TYR A 156 -11.87 -2.70 44.22
CA TYR A 156 -12.77 -3.45 45.07
C TYR A 156 -13.94 -4.04 44.24
N ALA A 157 -14.10 -5.35 44.30
CA ALA A 157 -15.14 -6.09 43.56
C ALA A 157 -14.92 -6.29 42.05
N ASN A 158 -13.71 -6.09 41.53
CA ASN A 158 -13.39 -6.27 40.11
C ASN A 158 -12.71 -7.62 39.79
N GLY A 159 -12.64 -8.56 40.76
CA GLY A 159 -11.98 -9.83 40.60
C GLY A 159 -10.46 -9.80 40.80
N ASP A 160 -9.87 -8.62 40.92
CA ASP A 160 -8.46 -8.38 41.28
C ASP A 160 -7.44 -9.09 40.37
N THR A 161 -7.78 -9.24 39.09
CA THR A 161 -6.92 -9.85 38.10
C THR A 161 -6.41 -8.80 37.09
N SER A 162 -5.09 -8.75 36.89
CA SER A 162 -4.46 -7.84 35.92
C SER A 162 -3.34 -8.56 35.15
N PRO A 163 -2.96 -8.06 33.98
CA PRO A 163 -3.59 -6.98 33.20
C PRO A 163 -4.92 -7.42 32.60
N ASP A 164 -5.77 -6.46 32.23
CA ASP A 164 -7.08 -6.70 31.59
C ASP A 164 -6.98 -6.83 30.08
N ALA A 165 -5.89 -6.37 29.49
CA ALA A 165 -5.58 -6.55 28.09
C ALA A 165 -4.13 -7.00 27.87
N VAL A 166 -3.93 -7.86 26.86
CA VAL A 166 -2.59 -8.26 26.40
C VAL A 166 -2.52 -8.03 24.89
N ILE A 167 -1.57 -7.18 24.49
CA ILE A 167 -1.26 -6.91 23.09
C ILE A 167 -0.01 -7.69 22.71
N GLN A 168 -0.13 -8.55 21.69
CA GLN A 168 0.98 -9.30 21.09
C GLN A 168 0.95 -9.10 19.57
N PRO A 169 2.05 -9.33 18.83
CA PRO A 169 2.02 -9.28 17.38
C PRO A 169 0.92 -10.16 16.80
N GLY A 170 -0.04 -9.50 16.09
CA GLY A 170 -1.18 -10.19 15.46
C GLY A 170 -2.25 -10.74 16.42
N ARG A 171 -2.16 -10.48 17.73
CA ARG A 171 -3.09 -11.03 18.72
C ARG A 171 -3.44 -10.00 19.80
N LEU A 172 -4.73 -9.79 20.01
CA LEU A 172 -5.28 -9.03 21.11
C LEU A 172 -6.08 -9.98 22.02
N LEU A 173 -5.84 -9.92 23.31
CA LEU A 173 -6.63 -10.61 24.33
C LEU A 173 -7.23 -9.57 25.26
N LEU A 174 -8.52 -9.67 25.55
CA LEU A 174 -9.22 -8.86 26.53
C LEU A 174 -9.82 -9.75 27.61
N ARG A 175 -9.77 -9.30 28.85
CA ARG A 175 -10.33 -10.04 29.97
C ARG A 175 -11.85 -9.86 30.04
N ALA A 176 -12.57 -10.98 30.09
CA ALA A 176 -14.00 -10.97 30.33
C ALA A 176 -14.30 -10.74 31.81
N GLU A 177 -14.02 -9.50 32.27
CA GLU A 177 -14.14 -9.09 33.67
C GLU A 177 -14.75 -7.69 33.74
N ARG A 178 -15.50 -7.41 34.80
CA ARG A 178 -16.15 -6.14 35.09
C ARG A 178 -16.28 -5.90 36.59
N SER A 179 -16.48 -4.64 36.98
CA SER A 179 -16.86 -4.32 38.36
C SER A 179 -18.28 -4.81 38.69
N ASN A 180 -18.45 -5.33 39.91
CA ASN A 180 -19.78 -5.67 40.41
C ASN A 180 -20.63 -4.44 40.79
N VAL A 181 -19.99 -3.28 41.00
CA VAL A 181 -20.63 -2.01 41.40
C VAL A 181 -20.98 -1.16 40.17
N GLY A 182 -20.22 -1.27 39.07
CA GLY A 182 -20.40 -0.49 37.83
C GLY A 182 -21.60 -0.90 36.98
N ASN A 183 -21.70 -0.30 35.82
CA ASN A 183 -22.73 -0.57 34.80
C ASN A 183 -22.28 -1.65 33.80
N GLY A 184 -21.05 -2.20 33.93
CA GLY A 184 -20.34 -3.08 33.01
C GLY A 184 -19.17 -2.35 32.39
N ARG A 185 -18.19 -3.11 31.87
CA ARG A 185 -16.93 -2.56 31.34
C ARG A 185 -17.01 -2.31 29.85
N VAL A 186 -16.42 -1.19 29.39
CA VAL A 186 -16.18 -0.90 27.98
C VAL A 186 -14.69 -0.73 27.73
N TYR A 187 -14.14 -1.57 26.85
CA TYR A 187 -12.81 -1.41 26.31
C TYR A 187 -12.85 -0.57 25.04
N GLU A 188 -11.96 0.42 24.91
CA GLU A 188 -11.62 1.05 23.64
C GLU A 188 -10.29 0.48 23.13
N VAL A 189 -10.28 -0.09 21.96
CA VAL A 189 -9.10 -0.63 21.28
C VAL A 189 -8.74 0.31 20.14
N ARG A 190 -7.62 1.01 20.25
CA ARG A 190 -7.08 1.87 19.19
C ARG A 190 -6.09 1.10 18.35
N PHE A 191 -6.16 1.28 17.04
CA PHE A 191 -5.34 0.58 16.08
C PHE A 191 -4.93 1.47 14.91
N THR A 192 -3.86 1.07 14.23
CA THR A 192 -3.46 1.53 12.91
C THR A 192 -3.66 0.40 11.91
N ALA A 193 -3.94 0.75 10.68
CA ALA A 193 -4.00 -0.16 9.54
C ALA A 193 -3.14 0.39 8.43
N ASP A 194 -2.28 -0.45 7.85
CA ASP A 194 -1.28 -0.10 6.83
C ASP A 194 -1.44 -1.05 5.65
N ASP A 195 -1.35 -0.52 4.41
CA ASP A 195 -1.51 -1.28 3.17
C ASP A 195 -0.18 -1.81 2.61
N GLY A 196 0.95 -1.43 3.21
CA GLY A 196 2.29 -1.77 2.71
C GLY A 196 2.76 -0.95 1.51
N HIS A 197 1.94 -0.02 1.01
CA HIS A 197 2.23 0.84 -0.14
C HIS A 197 2.25 2.34 0.23
N GLY A 198 2.33 2.64 1.53
CA GLY A 198 2.43 3.99 2.08
C GLY A 198 1.10 4.63 2.45
N GLY A 199 -0.01 3.94 2.27
CA GLY A 199 -1.32 4.34 2.79
C GLY A 199 -1.55 3.78 4.19
N SER A 200 -2.14 4.58 5.09
CA SER A 200 -2.50 4.14 6.43
C SER A 200 -3.73 4.86 6.94
N CYS A 201 -4.45 4.23 7.87
CA CYS A 201 -5.52 4.84 8.63
C CYS A 201 -5.45 4.46 10.10
N THR A 202 -6.09 5.25 10.95
CA THR A 202 -6.26 4.98 12.38
C THR A 202 -7.72 4.82 12.71
N GLY A 203 -8.03 3.98 13.69
CA GLY A 203 -9.39 3.77 14.12
C GLY A 203 -9.47 3.29 15.56
N SER A 204 -10.69 3.24 16.09
CA SER A 204 -10.99 2.60 17.36
C SER A 204 -12.21 1.70 17.26
N VAL A 205 -12.23 0.64 18.09
CA VAL A 205 -13.38 -0.25 18.25
C VAL A 205 -13.64 -0.49 19.72
N HIS A 206 -14.90 -0.72 20.07
CA HIS A 206 -15.30 -0.98 21.44
C HIS A 206 -15.65 -2.44 21.66
N VAL A 207 -15.28 -2.96 22.83
CA VAL A 207 -15.66 -4.30 23.31
C VAL A 207 -16.30 -4.16 24.67
N LYS A 208 -17.47 -4.75 24.86
CA LYS A 208 -18.30 -4.59 26.06
C LYS A 208 -18.33 -5.87 26.88
N VAL A 209 -18.14 -5.75 28.19
CA VAL A 209 -18.38 -6.83 29.15
C VAL A 209 -19.71 -6.54 29.85
N LEU A 210 -20.73 -7.36 29.60
CA LEU A 210 -22.10 -7.07 30.05
C LEU A 210 -22.26 -7.30 31.57
N LYS A 211 -23.13 -6.49 32.19
CA LYS A 211 -23.70 -6.73 33.51
C LYS A 211 -25.12 -7.25 33.37
N GLY A 212 -25.30 -8.58 33.41
CA GLY A 212 -26.59 -9.21 33.13
C GLY A 212 -27.00 -8.98 31.68
N TRP A 213 -28.20 -8.48 31.47
CA TRP A 213 -28.78 -8.18 30.15
C TRP A 213 -28.66 -6.72 29.74
N THR A 214 -28.00 -5.88 30.56
CA THR A 214 -27.82 -4.46 30.28
C THR A 214 -26.56 -4.23 29.50
N HIS A 215 -26.63 -3.33 28.51
CA HIS A 215 -25.46 -2.89 27.75
C HIS A 215 -24.70 -1.85 28.57
N PRO A 216 -23.38 -2.03 28.80
CA PRO A 216 -22.58 -1.04 29.48
C PRO A 216 -22.52 0.24 28.68
N ILE A 217 -22.47 1.36 29.42
CA ILE A 217 -22.26 2.70 28.91
C ILE A 217 -20.79 3.05 29.17
N ASP A 218 -20.11 3.61 28.18
CA ASP A 218 -18.75 4.11 28.35
C ASP A 218 -18.79 5.40 29.19
N ASP A 219 -18.28 5.34 30.40
CA ASP A 219 -18.17 6.46 31.34
C ASP A 219 -16.86 7.25 31.18
N GLY A 220 -16.17 7.04 30.06
CA GLY A 220 -14.91 7.64 29.68
C GLY A 220 -13.71 6.71 29.93
N GLN A 221 -12.82 6.65 28.96
CA GLN A 221 -11.65 5.79 28.93
C GLN A 221 -10.55 6.34 29.85
N LYS A 222 -10.46 5.86 31.08
CA LYS A 222 -9.62 6.39 32.16
C LYS A 222 -8.40 5.53 32.49
N TYR A 223 -8.45 4.24 32.19
CA TYR A 223 -7.46 3.29 32.66
C TYR A 223 -6.79 2.58 31.48
N ASP A 224 -5.46 2.42 31.56
CA ASP A 224 -4.69 1.60 30.62
C ASP A 224 -4.86 0.12 30.99
N SER A 225 -5.55 -0.62 30.13
CA SER A 225 -5.88 -2.03 30.37
C SER A 225 -4.67 -2.96 30.29
N THR A 226 -3.54 -2.50 29.77
CA THR A 226 -2.31 -3.31 29.60
C THR A 226 -1.41 -3.27 30.81
N ARG A 227 -1.72 -2.42 31.80
CA ARG A 227 -0.96 -2.25 33.05
C ARG A 227 -1.67 -2.90 34.22
N PRO A 228 -0.89 -3.33 35.25
CA PRO A 228 -1.49 -3.81 36.50
C PRO A 228 -2.13 -2.69 37.32
#